data_13ba8ba53a2413ced81d6a159ca3d5f6
#
_entry.id   13ba8ba53a2413ced81d6a159ca3d5f6
#
_cell.length_a   1.000
_cell.length_b   1.000
_cell.length_c   1.000
_cell.angle_alpha   90.00
_cell.angle_beta   90.00
_cell.angle_gamma   90.00
#
_symmetry.space_group_name_H-M   'P 1'
#
loop_
_entity.id
_entity.type
_entity.pdbx_description
1 polymer ?
#
loop_
_entity_poly.entity_id
_entity_poly.type
_entity_poly.pdbx_seq_one_letter_code
_entity_poly.pdbx_strand_id
1 'polypeptide(L)'
;MRERDADIVIIGSGAGGGTVARELAPLCAQGVRIVALEAGPKLRPEEFTGREVEMARRLYSEEGGFLTEDRSMSIAFGRAYGGSTVVYTGTSLTITEPTVKRWGVAGLEHADLLARSRKYLAQNRVHLLPDDDINDNNRLFEQGCRRLGYRVEQFPLNLDGCRGAGLCNLGCPNGAKMGTHRVQLPEAERQGVTVVTNCQVDRIEERAVVATVGKAAVGEPSAWEPGEHRVRAKAVVVAGGAIGSPALLLRSPISQGLPALGRYFTCHPALILVAQHDAPITNYHGHPKSFYCDHFADSEGFLLETCMYFPFTTAKSLTGFGVEHARMMSAMDRLQMILVLAIDPPDAGNRVMLGTDGQPVVRYRFTDGVRRSLVQAMRASARIFFAAGAARVHAPAARQFFIEASDAGRIDELIPFDGLTLGTVTISSAHPMGGCRMGTGPADSVTDAWGRVHGVPWLFVADGSLFPRCAEINPYVTIMALADRVAERVRTEWPHLRTQTS
;
A
#
# COMPACT_ATOMS: atom_id res chain seq x y z
N MET A 1 -27.14 19.48 6.88
CA MET A 1 -25.78 19.78 6.34
C MET A 1 -25.24 21.02 7.02
N ARG A 2 -24.02 20.98 7.55
CA ARG A 2 -23.34 22.12 8.20
C ARG A 2 -22.36 22.75 7.22
N GLU A 3 -22.42 24.06 7.05
CA GLU A 3 -21.47 24.80 6.21
C GLU A 3 -20.18 25.09 7.00
N ARG A 4 -19.05 24.92 6.34
CA ARG A 4 -17.70 25.20 6.85
C ARG A 4 -16.85 25.86 5.77
N ASP A 5 -15.82 26.56 6.20
CA ASP A 5 -14.84 27.17 5.31
C ASP A 5 -13.44 26.71 5.68
N ALA A 6 -12.71 26.27 4.68
CA ALA A 6 -11.27 26.05 4.71
C ALA A 6 -10.62 26.74 3.51
N ASP A 7 -9.34 27.02 3.57
CA ASP A 7 -8.61 27.50 2.41
C ASP A 7 -8.10 26.32 1.57
N ILE A 8 -7.59 25.30 2.24
CA ILE A 8 -7.12 24.05 1.61
C ILE A 8 -7.77 22.87 2.30
N VAL A 9 -8.37 21.97 1.52
CA VAL A 9 -8.89 20.68 2.00
C VAL A 9 -8.03 19.55 1.45
N ILE A 10 -7.56 18.67 2.33
CA ILE A 10 -6.82 17.44 2.01
C ILE A 10 -7.73 16.26 2.30
N ILE A 11 -7.93 15.33 1.36
CA ILE A 11 -8.83 14.20 1.50
C ILE A 11 -8.02 12.91 1.64
N GLY A 12 -7.97 12.36 2.84
CA GLY A 12 -7.13 11.23 3.23
C GLY A 12 -5.87 11.67 3.98
N SER A 13 -5.38 10.80 4.86
CA SER A 13 -4.22 11.06 5.75
C SER A 13 -3.08 10.04 5.60
N GLY A 14 -3.15 9.18 4.58
CA GLY A 14 -2.13 8.18 4.26
C GLY A 14 -0.77 8.78 3.86
N ALA A 15 0.07 7.97 3.20
CA ALA A 15 1.41 8.40 2.78
C ALA A 15 1.38 9.73 1.99
N GLY A 16 0.41 9.90 1.09
CA GLY A 16 0.26 11.12 0.31
C GLY A 16 -0.31 12.28 1.12
N GLY A 17 -1.51 12.11 1.69
CA GLY A 17 -2.21 13.20 2.40
C GLY A 17 -1.47 13.68 3.64
N GLY A 18 -0.87 12.78 4.42
CA GLY A 18 -0.04 13.15 5.57
C GLY A 18 1.21 13.95 5.17
N THR A 19 1.82 13.59 4.02
CA THR A 19 2.93 14.35 3.45
C THR A 19 2.48 15.76 3.03
N VAL A 20 1.39 15.87 2.27
CA VAL A 20 0.84 17.16 1.85
C VAL A 20 0.48 18.02 3.06
N ALA A 21 -0.18 17.43 4.07
CA ALA A 21 -0.55 18.15 5.29
C ALA A 21 0.68 18.78 5.97
N ARG A 22 1.76 18.01 6.12
CA ARG A 22 3.01 18.50 6.71
C ARG A 22 3.67 19.58 5.88
N GLU A 23 3.76 19.38 4.55
CA GLU A 23 4.47 20.33 3.65
C GLU A 23 3.72 21.65 3.47
N LEU A 24 2.40 21.64 3.62
CA LEU A 24 1.58 22.86 3.55
C LEU A 24 1.36 23.51 4.94
N ALA A 25 1.61 22.80 6.05
CA ALA A 25 1.40 23.30 7.41
C ALA A 25 2.05 24.67 7.70
N PRO A 26 3.25 25.02 7.17
CA PRO A 26 3.82 26.37 7.36
C PRO A 26 2.94 27.51 6.87
N LEU A 27 2.00 27.28 5.95
CA LEU A 27 1.04 28.30 5.50
C LEU A 27 0.05 28.69 6.62
N CYS A 28 -0.17 27.82 7.62
CA CYS A 28 -1.04 28.15 8.76
C CYS A 28 -0.55 29.36 9.54
N ALA A 29 0.78 29.56 9.64
CA ALA A 29 1.36 30.76 10.24
C ALA A 29 1.03 32.06 9.49
N GLN A 30 0.59 31.94 8.21
CA GLN A 30 0.14 33.05 7.38
C GLN A 30 -1.39 33.22 7.38
N GLY A 31 -2.10 32.52 8.31
CA GLY A 31 -3.54 32.57 8.44
C GLY A 31 -4.30 31.64 7.47
N VAL A 32 -3.63 30.73 6.76
CA VAL A 32 -4.28 29.75 5.86
C VAL A 32 -4.90 28.64 6.68
N ARG A 33 -6.19 28.39 6.50
CA ARG A 33 -6.94 27.32 7.18
C ARG A 33 -6.82 26.02 6.37
N ILE A 34 -6.11 25.05 6.90
CA ILE A 34 -5.90 23.74 6.28
C ILE A 34 -6.62 22.66 7.06
N VAL A 35 -7.44 21.86 6.37
CA VAL A 35 -8.20 20.76 6.96
C VAL A 35 -7.90 19.47 6.22
N ALA A 36 -7.54 18.41 6.95
CA ALA A 36 -7.40 17.06 6.42
C ALA A 36 -8.58 16.19 6.89
N LEU A 37 -9.26 15.53 5.96
CA LEU A 37 -10.45 14.70 6.20
C LEU A 37 -10.05 13.23 6.06
N GLU A 38 -10.10 12.46 7.16
CA GLU A 38 -9.74 11.05 7.20
C GLU A 38 -10.96 10.18 7.51
N ALA A 39 -11.21 9.17 6.67
CA ALA A 39 -12.36 8.29 6.81
C ALA A 39 -12.26 7.34 8.02
N GLY A 40 -11.05 6.97 8.42
CA GLY A 40 -10.79 6.04 9.51
C GLY A 40 -10.63 6.69 10.87
N PRO A 41 -10.54 5.87 11.94
CA PRO A 41 -10.36 6.33 13.31
C PRO A 41 -8.89 6.70 13.59
N LYS A 42 -8.66 7.53 14.62
CA LYS A 42 -7.36 7.75 15.26
C LYS A 42 -7.30 6.91 16.53
N LEU A 43 -6.66 5.74 16.45
CA LEU A 43 -6.53 4.84 17.58
C LEU A 43 -5.50 5.37 18.59
N ARG A 44 -5.82 5.18 19.87
CA ARG A 44 -4.87 5.39 20.97
C ARG A 44 -3.91 4.19 21.05
N PRO A 45 -2.72 4.35 21.64
CA PRO A 45 -1.72 3.27 21.76
C PRO A 45 -2.27 1.96 22.35
N GLU A 46 -3.10 2.04 23.39
CA GLU A 46 -3.70 0.90 24.08
C GLU A 46 -4.78 0.16 23.26
N GLU A 47 -5.24 0.74 22.17
CA GLU A 47 -6.24 0.14 21.29
C GLU A 47 -5.63 -0.75 20.19
N PHE A 48 -4.29 -0.77 20.07
CA PHE A 48 -3.56 -1.70 19.21
C PHE A 48 -3.40 -3.06 19.92
N THR A 49 -4.45 -3.88 19.89
CA THR A 49 -4.55 -5.11 20.70
C THR A 49 -3.73 -6.29 20.16
N GLY A 50 -3.26 -6.23 18.91
CA GLY A 50 -2.58 -7.33 18.23
C GLY A 50 -3.51 -8.50 17.85
N ARG A 51 -4.80 -8.42 18.12
CA ARG A 51 -5.79 -9.43 17.71
C ARG A 51 -6.12 -9.25 16.25
N GLU A 52 -5.80 -10.25 15.43
CA GLU A 52 -5.80 -10.16 13.97
C GLU A 52 -7.14 -9.65 13.40
N VAL A 53 -8.25 -10.32 13.70
CA VAL A 53 -9.58 -9.97 13.18
C VAL A 53 -10.06 -8.62 13.72
N GLU A 54 -9.79 -8.31 14.98
CA GLU A 54 -10.17 -7.05 15.60
C GLU A 54 -9.43 -5.87 14.96
N MET A 55 -8.11 -6.00 14.75
CA MET A 55 -7.31 -4.96 14.11
C MET A 55 -7.65 -4.81 12.61
N ALA A 56 -7.96 -5.91 11.94
CA ALA A 56 -8.44 -5.85 10.56
C ALA A 56 -9.71 -4.98 10.44
N ARG A 57 -10.70 -5.16 11.31
CA ARG A 57 -11.93 -4.36 11.35
C ARG A 57 -11.70 -2.89 11.66
N ARG A 58 -10.72 -2.57 12.52
CA ARG A 58 -10.46 -1.20 12.96
C ARG A 58 -9.63 -0.39 11.97
N LEU A 59 -8.70 -1.04 11.25
CA LEU A 59 -7.62 -0.38 10.54
C LEU A 59 -7.66 -0.54 9.02
N TYR A 60 -8.40 -1.53 8.51
CA TYR A 60 -8.46 -1.80 7.08
C TYR A 60 -9.82 -1.49 6.48
N SER A 61 -9.82 -1.07 5.23
CA SER A 61 -11.03 -1.03 4.42
C SER A 61 -11.53 -2.46 4.18
N GLU A 62 -12.85 -2.67 4.28
CA GLU A 62 -13.48 -3.99 4.11
C GLU A 62 -12.75 -5.10 4.90
N GLU A 63 -12.30 -4.77 6.13
CA GLU A 63 -11.58 -5.70 7.02
C GLU A 63 -10.32 -6.33 6.36
N GLY A 64 -9.74 -5.68 5.33
CA GLY A 64 -8.64 -6.19 4.51
C GLY A 64 -9.05 -7.18 3.41
N GLY A 65 -10.34 -7.31 3.16
CA GLY A 65 -10.94 -8.23 2.19
C GLY A 65 -11.59 -7.56 0.98
N PHE A 66 -11.16 -6.36 0.58
CA PHE A 66 -11.67 -5.73 -0.64
C PHE A 66 -11.36 -6.61 -1.87
N LEU A 67 -12.39 -7.07 -2.58
CA LEU A 67 -12.23 -8.00 -3.69
C LEU A 67 -12.34 -7.31 -5.04
N THR A 68 -11.60 -7.82 -6.04
CA THR A 68 -11.82 -7.48 -7.45
C THR A 68 -13.21 -7.94 -7.90
N GLU A 69 -13.71 -7.37 -9.01
CA GLU A 69 -15.05 -7.64 -9.56
C GLU A 69 -15.33 -9.13 -9.75
N ASP A 70 -14.35 -9.88 -10.23
CA ASP A 70 -14.38 -11.33 -10.45
C ASP A 70 -13.96 -12.15 -9.22
N ARG A 71 -13.64 -11.49 -8.10
CA ARG A 71 -13.17 -12.09 -6.85
C ARG A 71 -11.88 -12.90 -6.96
N SER A 72 -11.10 -12.71 -8.01
CA SER A 72 -9.85 -13.43 -8.24
C SER A 72 -8.69 -12.92 -7.39
N MET A 73 -8.80 -11.68 -6.85
CA MET A 73 -7.77 -11.07 -6.01
C MET A 73 -8.39 -10.25 -4.89
N SER A 74 -7.79 -10.30 -3.70
CA SER A 74 -8.09 -9.39 -2.59
C SER A 74 -7.09 -8.24 -2.55
N ILE A 75 -7.56 -7.03 -2.22
CA ILE A 75 -6.72 -5.84 -2.10
C ILE A 75 -6.81 -5.33 -0.66
N ALA A 76 -5.67 -5.27 0.03
CA ALA A 76 -5.59 -4.80 1.41
C ALA A 76 -5.04 -3.37 1.46
N PHE A 77 -5.78 -2.45 2.07
CA PHE A 77 -5.34 -1.08 2.30
C PHE A 77 -5.94 -0.50 3.59
N GLY A 78 -5.19 0.39 4.22
CA GLY A 78 -5.56 0.96 5.52
C GLY A 78 -6.63 2.04 5.40
N ARG A 79 -7.49 2.10 6.43
CA ARG A 79 -8.49 3.12 6.67
C ARG A 79 -8.40 3.57 8.14
N ALA A 80 -7.48 4.48 8.38
CA ALA A 80 -7.15 4.99 9.73
C ALA A 80 -6.40 6.33 9.62
N TYR A 81 -6.33 7.09 10.69
CA TYR A 81 -5.41 8.24 10.81
C TYR A 81 -3.97 7.78 10.52
N GLY A 82 -3.47 8.14 9.34
CA GLY A 82 -2.22 7.67 8.76
C GLY A 82 -2.39 6.66 7.61
N GLY A 83 -3.62 6.27 7.27
CA GLY A 83 -3.93 5.35 6.16
C GLY A 83 -3.14 4.04 6.22
N SER A 84 -2.72 3.53 5.07
CA SER A 84 -1.94 2.27 4.98
C SER A 84 -0.59 2.32 5.69
N THR A 85 -0.05 3.51 6.04
CA THR A 85 1.22 3.60 6.79
C THR A 85 1.09 3.12 8.24
N VAL A 86 -0.14 2.91 8.73
CA VAL A 86 -0.39 2.31 10.06
C VAL A 86 -0.24 0.79 10.01
N VAL A 87 -0.55 0.15 8.88
CA VAL A 87 -0.67 -1.31 8.75
C VAL A 87 0.34 -1.96 7.79
N TYR A 88 1.31 -1.22 7.29
CA TYR A 88 2.40 -1.76 6.46
C TYR A 88 3.59 -2.23 7.30
N THR A 89 4.57 -2.88 6.69
CA THR A 89 5.77 -3.35 7.36
C THR A 89 6.91 -2.34 7.40
N GLY A 90 6.77 -1.22 6.68
CA GLY A 90 7.76 -0.14 6.72
C GLY A 90 8.97 -0.31 5.81
N THR A 91 8.91 -1.23 4.85
CA THR A 91 9.97 -1.43 3.84
C THR A 91 10.12 -0.20 2.95
N SER A 92 11.32 0.39 2.91
CA SER A 92 11.56 1.78 2.48
C SER A 92 12.51 1.88 1.29
N LEU A 93 12.11 1.30 0.16
CA LEU A 93 12.88 1.36 -1.09
C LEU A 93 12.59 2.66 -1.86
N THR A 94 13.58 3.14 -2.59
CA THR A 94 13.46 4.28 -3.51
C THR A 94 13.27 3.80 -4.94
N ILE A 95 12.40 4.48 -5.71
CA ILE A 95 12.17 4.15 -7.11
C ILE A 95 13.45 4.26 -7.93
N THR A 96 13.64 3.34 -8.88
CA THR A 96 14.85 3.30 -9.71
C THR A 96 14.74 4.23 -10.93
N GLU A 97 15.89 4.67 -11.43
CA GLU A 97 15.93 5.50 -12.66
C GLU A 97 15.32 4.78 -13.88
N PRO A 98 15.59 3.49 -14.13
CA PRO A 98 14.93 2.76 -15.23
C PRO A 98 13.41 2.75 -15.10
N THR A 99 12.85 2.61 -13.90
CA THR A 99 11.41 2.63 -13.67
C THR A 99 10.82 4.01 -13.99
N VAL A 100 11.44 5.10 -13.52
CA VAL A 100 10.98 6.47 -13.85
C VAL A 100 11.06 6.73 -15.36
N LYS A 101 12.10 6.27 -16.05
CA LYS A 101 12.20 6.35 -17.52
C LYS A 101 11.07 5.57 -18.22
N ARG A 102 10.72 4.37 -17.71
CA ARG A 102 9.59 3.59 -18.23
C ARG A 102 8.23 4.28 -17.98
N TRP A 103 8.11 5.12 -16.96
CA TRP A 103 6.92 5.93 -16.71
C TRP A 103 6.66 6.95 -17.82
N GLY A 104 7.71 7.52 -18.41
CA GLY A 104 7.63 8.38 -19.58
C GLY A 104 6.86 9.69 -19.37
N VAL A 105 6.79 10.20 -18.13
CA VAL A 105 6.08 11.44 -17.79
C VAL A 105 7.02 12.62 -17.99
N ALA A 106 6.69 13.51 -18.92
CA ALA A 106 7.49 14.69 -19.19
C ALA A 106 7.57 15.61 -17.93
N GLY A 107 8.78 16.04 -17.60
CA GLY A 107 9.03 16.89 -16.42
C GLY A 107 9.03 16.15 -15.08
N LEU A 108 9.04 14.80 -15.10
CA LEU A 108 9.24 13.96 -13.93
C LEU A 108 10.61 13.32 -13.98
N GLU A 109 11.56 13.87 -13.23
CA GLU A 109 12.95 13.43 -13.24
C GLU A 109 13.25 12.52 -12.03
N HIS A 110 14.01 11.43 -12.26
CA HIS A 110 14.44 10.54 -11.19
C HIS A 110 15.22 11.27 -10.09
N ALA A 111 16.12 12.20 -10.47
CA ALA A 111 16.92 12.95 -9.51
C ALA A 111 16.06 13.77 -8.52
N ASP A 112 14.95 14.38 -8.99
CA ASP A 112 13.99 15.10 -8.14
C ASP A 112 13.29 14.13 -7.19
N LEU A 113 12.78 13.02 -7.69
CA LEU A 113 12.12 12.00 -6.86
C LEU A 113 13.07 11.41 -5.81
N LEU A 114 14.32 11.15 -6.18
CA LEU A 114 15.34 10.62 -5.28
C LEU A 114 15.68 11.62 -4.17
N ALA A 115 15.84 12.90 -4.50
CA ALA A 115 16.10 13.96 -3.52
C ALA A 115 14.97 14.06 -2.49
N ARG A 116 13.72 14.05 -2.96
CA ARG A 116 12.52 14.06 -2.09
C ARG A 116 12.42 12.76 -1.27
N SER A 117 12.68 11.61 -1.87
CA SER A 117 12.70 10.33 -1.16
C SER A 117 13.69 10.35 0.00
N ARG A 118 14.92 10.83 -0.21
CA ARG A 118 15.95 10.96 0.84
C ARG A 118 15.49 11.80 2.03
N LYS A 119 14.74 12.89 1.76
CA LYS A 119 14.11 13.71 2.82
C LYS A 119 13.20 12.86 3.71
N TYR A 120 12.33 12.04 3.12
CA TYR A 120 11.39 11.20 3.88
C TYR A 120 12.03 9.98 4.52
N LEU A 121 13.06 9.40 3.90
CA LEU A 121 13.87 8.36 4.54
C LEU A 121 14.48 8.88 5.85
N ALA A 122 15.06 10.09 5.82
CA ALA A 122 15.62 10.71 7.02
C ALA A 122 14.55 11.06 8.08
N GLN A 123 13.44 11.67 7.67
CA GLN A 123 12.36 12.05 8.59
C GLN A 123 11.71 10.84 9.27
N ASN A 124 11.53 9.76 8.53
CA ASN A 124 10.92 8.53 9.01
C ASN A 124 11.95 7.58 9.67
N ARG A 125 13.17 8.07 9.95
CA ARG A 125 14.23 7.32 10.63
C ARG A 125 14.53 5.97 9.99
N VAL A 126 14.58 5.95 8.66
CA VAL A 126 14.82 4.70 7.91
C VAL A 126 16.26 4.24 8.11
N HIS A 127 16.42 2.98 8.50
CA HIS A 127 17.72 2.33 8.69
C HIS A 127 17.64 0.81 8.45
N LEU A 128 18.78 0.14 8.35
CA LEU A 128 18.85 -1.31 8.36
C LEU A 128 18.79 -1.81 9.81
N LEU A 129 18.13 -2.94 10.02
CA LEU A 129 18.14 -3.57 11.34
C LEU A 129 19.54 -4.09 11.67
N PRO A 130 19.96 -4.00 12.95
CA PRO A 130 21.11 -4.74 13.43
C PRO A 130 20.95 -6.24 13.20
N ASP A 131 22.06 -6.94 13.01
CA ASP A 131 22.04 -8.38 12.76
C ASP A 131 21.32 -9.16 13.87
N ASP A 132 21.50 -8.80 15.12
CA ASP A 132 20.91 -9.47 16.27
C ASP A 132 19.38 -9.32 16.34
N ASP A 133 18.79 -8.34 15.64
CA ASP A 133 17.35 -8.11 15.58
C ASP A 133 16.65 -8.88 14.44
N ILE A 134 17.41 -9.61 13.62
CA ILE A 134 16.88 -10.39 12.49
C ILE A 134 16.52 -11.80 12.95
N ASN A 135 15.23 -12.16 12.84
CA ASN A 135 14.72 -13.47 13.24
C ASN A 135 15.07 -14.60 12.24
N ASP A 136 14.91 -15.83 12.65
CA ASP A 136 15.28 -17.02 11.86
C ASP A 136 14.53 -17.13 10.53
N ASN A 137 13.23 -16.75 10.48
CA ASN A 137 12.48 -16.73 9.21
C ASN A 137 13.19 -15.89 8.14
N ASN A 138 13.67 -14.71 8.52
CA ASN A 138 14.40 -13.80 7.64
C ASN A 138 15.81 -14.34 7.29
N ARG A 139 16.54 -14.88 8.26
CA ARG A 139 17.89 -15.41 8.03
C ARG A 139 17.88 -16.65 7.14
N LEU A 140 16.91 -17.54 7.31
CA LEU A 140 16.76 -18.73 6.46
C LEU A 140 16.51 -18.33 4.99
N PHE A 141 15.71 -17.27 4.75
CA PHE A 141 15.52 -16.73 3.40
C PHE A 141 16.84 -16.23 2.80
N GLU A 142 17.58 -15.40 3.54
CA GLU A 142 18.87 -14.89 3.11
C GLU A 142 19.84 -16.04 2.78
N GLN A 143 19.97 -17.01 3.68
CA GLN A 143 20.84 -18.17 3.49
C GLN A 143 20.46 -18.98 2.26
N GLY A 144 19.15 -19.23 2.06
CA GLY A 144 18.63 -19.95 0.90
C GLY A 144 18.96 -19.24 -0.41
N CYS A 145 18.73 -17.91 -0.47
CA CYS A 145 19.10 -17.09 -1.62
C CYS A 145 20.61 -17.14 -1.91
N ARG A 146 21.45 -16.94 -0.90
CA ARG A 146 22.93 -16.95 -1.07
C ARG A 146 23.44 -18.31 -1.54
N ARG A 147 22.91 -19.42 -1.02
CA ARG A 147 23.31 -20.77 -1.46
C ARG A 147 22.99 -21.04 -2.93
N LEU A 148 21.93 -20.38 -3.46
CA LEU A 148 21.54 -20.47 -4.87
C LEU A 148 22.21 -19.41 -5.77
N GLY A 149 23.02 -18.51 -5.21
CA GLY A 149 23.63 -17.41 -5.96
C GLY A 149 22.64 -16.31 -6.34
N TYR A 150 21.49 -16.23 -5.68
CA TYR A 150 20.50 -15.17 -5.93
C TYR A 150 20.88 -13.89 -5.19
N ARG A 151 20.66 -12.75 -5.85
CA ARG A 151 20.84 -11.43 -5.22
C ARG A 151 19.81 -11.23 -4.14
N VAL A 152 20.26 -10.97 -2.92
CA VAL A 152 19.42 -10.74 -1.74
C VAL A 152 19.97 -9.55 -0.97
N GLU A 153 19.07 -8.65 -0.58
CA GLU A 153 19.41 -7.42 0.13
C GLU A 153 18.52 -7.25 1.36
N GLN A 154 19.04 -6.56 2.36
CA GLN A 154 18.27 -6.21 3.54
C GLN A 154 17.39 -4.98 3.25
N PHE A 155 16.13 -5.02 3.70
CA PHE A 155 15.26 -3.86 3.62
C PHE A 155 15.69 -2.75 4.58
N PRO A 156 15.84 -1.51 4.10
CA PRO A 156 15.78 -0.36 5.00
C PRO A 156 14.34 -0.18 5.51
N LEU A 157 14.19 0.04 6.84
CA LEU A 157 12.91 0.05 7.55
C LEU A 157 12.71 1.35 8.31
N ASN A 158 11.51 1.91 8.30
CA ASN A 158 11.17 3.14 9.03
C ASN A 158 10.73 2.84 10.46
N LEU A 159 11.67 2.59 11.32
CA LEU A 159 11.47 2.19 12.71
C LEU A 159 12.19 3.13 13.68
N ASP A 160 11.66 3.24 14.90
CA ASP A 160 12.33 3.89 16.01
C ASP A 160 11.99 3.16 17.31
N GLY A 161 13.00 2.48 17.91
CA GLY A 161 12.82 1.70 19.12
C GLY A 161 11.92 0.47 18.95
N CYS A 162 12.09 -0.27 17.84
CA CYS A 162 11.36 -1.52 17.62
C CYS A 162 11.70 -2.55 18.71
N ARG A 163 10.67 -3.20 19.27
CA ARG A 163 10.79 -4.24 20.31
C ARG A 163 10.48 -5.64 19.78
N GLY A 164 10.48 -5.83 18.48
CA GLY A 164 10.29 -7.14 17.86
C GLY A 164 8.90 -7.76 18.08
N ALA A 165 7.84 -6.98 18.27
CA ALA A 165 6.51 -7.53 18.52
C ALA A 165 5.90 -8.30 17.35
N GLY A 166 6.45 -8.19 16.13
CA GLY A 166 5.95 -8.89 14.94
C GLY A 166 4.62 -8.40 14.38
N LEU A 167 3.98 -7.40 15.01
CA LEU A 167 2.60 -6.98 14.75
C LEU A 167 2.46 -5.86 13.70
N CYS A 168 3.44 -5.66 12.82
CA CYS A 168 3.47 -4.49 11.92
C CYS A 168 2.20 -4.33 11.07
N ASN A 169 1.62 -5.42 10.56
CA ASN A 169 0.42 -5.36 9.73
C ASN A 169 -0.88 -5.17 10.54
N LEU A 170 -0.82 -5.22 11.87
CA LEU A 170 -1.95 -4.97 12.77
C LEU A 170 -1.85 -3.62 13.51
N GLY A 171 -0.96 -2.74 13.04
CA GLY A 171 -0.55 -1.56 13.76
C GLY A 171 0.57 -1.89 14.78
N CYS A 172 1.30 -0.87 15.23
CA CYS A 172 2.42 -1.07 16.12
C CYS A 172 2.05 -0.68 17.56
N PRO A 173 1.86 -1.63 18.50
CA PRO A 173 1.47 -1.33 19.87
C PRO A 173 2.56 -0.54 20.62
N ASN A 174 3.82 -0.65 20.18
CA ASN A 174 4.95 0.05 20.77
C ASN A 174 5.20 1.44 20.17
N GLY A 175 4.42 1.84 19.15
CA GLY A 175 4.61 3.11 18.46
C GLY A 175 5.94 3.24 17.69
N ALA A 176 6.65 2.13 17.47
CA ALA A 176 7.97 2.14 16.83
C ALA A 176 7.94 2.40 15.31
N LYS A 177 6.81 2.13 14.64
CA LYS A 177 6.69 2.34 13.20
C LYS A 177 6.47 3.81 12.86
N MET A 178 7.40 4.39 12.10
CA MET A 178 7.46 5.82 11.76
C MET A 178 6.65 6.14 10.49
N GLY A 179 5.35 5.79 10.51
CA GLY A 179 4.38 6.16 9.47
C GLY A 179 3.87 7.59 9.63
N THR A 180 3.01 8.05 8.72
CA THR A 180 2.49 9.44 8.73
C THR A 180 1.77 9.79 10.03
N HIS A 181 1.11 8.83 10.67
CA HIS A 181 0.45 8.98 11.97
C HIS A 181 1.42 9.30 13.12
N ARG A 182 2.71 9.04 12.96
CA ARG A 182 3.75 9.29 13.98
C ARG A 182 4.66 10.46 13.64
N VAL A 183 4.81 10.77 12.35
CA VAL A 183 5.79 11.76 11.88
C VAL A 183 5.11 12.98 11.26
N GLN A 184 4.42 12.80 10.13
CA GLN A 184 3.94 13.93 9.33
C GLN A 184 2.69 14.60 9.93
N LEU A 185 1.71 13.81 10.35
CA LEU A 185 0.43 14.34 10.84
C LEU A 185 0.56 15.06 12.20
N PRO A 186 1.24 14.50 13.21
CA PRO A 186 1.44 15.24 14.48
C PRO A 186 2.20 16.56 14.27
N GLU A 187 3.15 16.59 13.37
CA GLU A 187 3.88 17.82 13.01
C GLU A 187 2.96 18.83 12.32
N ALA A 188 2.10 18.38 11.41
CA ALA A 188 1.11 19.23 10.74
C ALA A 188 0.08 19.80 11.72
N GLU A 189 -0.45 18.96 12.64
CA GLU A 189 -1.39 19.39 13.69
C GLU A 189 -0.75 20.43 14.63
N ARG A 190 0.51 20.23 15.01
CA ARG A 190 1.26 21.19 15.84
C ARG A 190 1.44 22.56 15.17
N GLN A 191 1.48 22.60 13.84
CA GLN A 191 1.58 23.83 13.05
C GLN A 191 0.21 24.42 12.68
N GLY A 192 -0.91 23.83 13.11
CA GLY A 192 -2.25 24.38 12.95
C GLY A 192 -3.14 23.72 11.90
N VAL A 193 -2.71 22.62 11.28
CA VAL A 193 -3.59 21.81 10.42
C VAL A 193 -4.63 21.08 11.28
N THR A 194 -5.91 21.18 10.92
CA THR A 194 -6.96 20.41 11.57
C THR A 194 -7.15 19.07 10.88
N VAL A 195 -7.00 17.96 11.61
CA VAL A 195 -7.31 16.62 11.10
C VAL A 195 -8.66 16.16 11.64
N VAL A 196 -9.59 15.83 10.76
CA VAL A 196 -10.95 15.37 11.08
C VAL A 196 -11.04 13.89 10.76
N THR A 197 -11.09 13.05 11.77
CA THR A 197 -11.17 11.59 11.65
C THR A 197 -12.62 11.09 11.60
N ASN A 198 -12.84 9.83 11.24
CA ASN A 198 -14.17 9.27 11.03
C ASN A 198 -15.02 10.11 10.05
N CYS A 199 -14.37 10.76 9.09
CA CYS A 199 -14.95 11.70 8.15
C CYS A 199 -14.81 11.17 6.72
N GLN A 200 -15.88 10.56 6.22
CA GLN A 200 -15.95 10.06 4.85
C GLN A 200 -16.31 11.19 3.91
N VAL A 201 -15.47 11.45 2.91
CA VAL A 201 -15.81 12.38 1.83
C VAL A 201 -16.67 11.65 0.79
N ASP A 202 -17.84 12.21 0.52
CA ASP A 202 -18.84 11.61 -0.35
C ASP A 202 -18.69 12.06 -1.80
N ARG A 203 -18.48 13.38 -2.03
CA ARG A 203 -18.28 13.97 -3.35
C ARG A 203 -17.52 15.30 -3.27
N ILE A 204 -16.97 15.72 -4.40
CA ILE A 204 -16.36 17.04 -4.61
C ILE A 204 -17.29 17.83 -5.55
N GLU A 205 -17.71 19.00 -5.11
CA GLU A 205 -18.45 20.00 -5.89
C GLU A 205 -17.47 21.09 -6.39
N GLU A 206 -17.97 22.07 -7.13
CA GLU A 206 -17.12 23.20 -7.49
C GLU A 206 -16.66 23.93 -6.22
N ARG A 207 -15.33 23.89 -5.97
CA ARG A 207 -14.67 24.51 -4.80
C ARG A 207 -15.31 24.16 -3.45
N ALA A 208 -15.90 22.97 -3.35
CA ALA A 208 -16.45 22.46 -2.09
C ALA A 208 -16.32 20.95 -2.01
N VAL A 209 -16.30 20.47 -0.78
CA VAL A 209 -16.25 19.03 -0.46
C VAL A 209 -17.44 18.72 0.44
N VAL A 210 -18.22 17.69 0.10
CA VAL A 210 -19.29 17.16 0.96
C VAL A 210 -18.78 15.91 1.64
N ALA A 211 -18.90 15.89 2.97
CA ALA A 211 -18.38 14.82 3.80
C ALA A 211 -19.32 14.49 4.96
N THR A 212 -19.31 13.24 5.38
CA THR A 212 -20.10 12.76 6.53
C THR A 212 -19.16 12.36 7.67
N VAL A 213 -19.28 13.00 8.83
CA VAL A 213 -18.59 12.63 10.06
C VAL A 213 -19.44 11.60 10.80
N GLY A 214 -18.87 10.41 11.02
CA GLY A 214 -19.46 9.35 11.82
C GLY A 214 -19.19 9.51 13.31
N LYS A 215 -19.94 8.77 14.14
CA LYS A 215 -19.59 8.62 15.57
C LYS A 215 -18.34 7.74 15.68
N ALA A 216 -17.38 8.16 16.50
CA ALA A 216 -16.21 7.34 16.80
C ALA A 216 -16.65 6.14 17.65
N ALA A 217 -16.57 4.93 17.08
CA ALA A 217 -16.80 3.68 17.80
C ALA A 217 -15.55 3.23 18.58
N VAL A 218 -14.36 3.63 18.08
CA VAL A 218 -13.04 3.38 18.68
C VAL A 218 -12.15 4.60 18.44
N GLY A 219 -11.09 4.74 19.21
CA GLY A 219 -10.10 5.80 19.06
C GLY A 219 -10.53 7.13 19.66
N GLU A 220 -9.86 8.18 19.23
CA GLU A 220 -10.14 9.55 19.68
C GLU A 220 -11.43 10.09 19.01
N PRO A 221 -12.17 10.96 19.68
CA PRO A 221 -13.28 11.69 19.07
C PRO A 221 -12.82 12.47 17.84
N SER A 222 -13.69 12.60 16.85
CA SER A 222 -13.43 13.48 15.69
C SER A 222 -13.38 14.96 16.13
N ALA A 223 -12.58 15.76 15.43
CA ALA A 223 -12.52 17.20 15.65
C ALA A 223 -13.83 17.93 15.30
N TRP A 224 -14.71 17.28 14.52
CA TRP A 224 -16.02 17.81 14.17
C TRP A 224 -17.15 16.91 14.68
N GLU A 225 -18.32 17.52 14.91
CA GLU A 225 -19.52 16.80 15.35
C GLU A 225 -20.02 15.83 14.25
N PRO A 226 -20.62 14.71 14.63
CA PRO A 226 -21.26 13.79 13.69
C PRO A 226 -22.33 14.48 12.83
N GLY A 227 -22.43 14.05 11.58
CA GLY A 227 -23.39 14.55 10.60
C GLY A 227 -22.74 14.98 9.29
N GLU A 228 -23.55 15.50 8.39
CA GLU A 228 -23.12 15.94 7.07
C GLU A 228 -22.56 17.36 7.10
N HIS A 229 -21.41 17.56 6.46
CA HIS A 229 -20.70 18.83 6.36
C HIS A 229 -20.43 19.17 4.89
N ARG A 230 -20.59 20.42 4.54
CA ARG A 230 -20.15 20.98 3.26
C ARG A 230 -19.02 21.98 3.53
N VAL A 231 -17.83 21.70 3.00
CA VAL A 231 -16.61 22.47 3.26
C VAL A 231 -16.23 23.22 1.98
N ARG A 232 -16.36 24.52 1.97
CA ARG A 232 -15.85 25.37 0.86
C ARG A 232 -14.34 25.44 0.94
N ALA A 233 -13.65 25.35 -0.22
CA ALA A 233 -12.20 25.36 -0.30
C ALA A 233 -11.69 26.07 -1.56
N LYS A 234 -10.57 26.77 -1.44
CA LYS A 234 -9.86 27.40 -2.58
C LYS A 234 -8.99 26.41 -3.33
N ALA A 235 -8.48 25.39 -2.62
CA ALA A 235 -7.77 24.27 -3.20
C ALA A 235 -8.19 22.96 -2.51
N VAL A 236 -8.26 21.88 -3.29
CA VAL A 236 -8.55 20.53 -2.80
C VAL A 236 -7.46 19.59 -3.26
N VAL A 237 -6.91 18.80 -2.33
CA VAL A 237 -5.93 17.75 -2.61
C VAL A 237 -6.54 16.39 -2.28
N VAL A 238 -6.75 15.57 -3.28
CA VAL A 238 -7.29 14.21 -3.14
C VAL A 238 -6.13 13.25 -2.87
N ALA A 239 -6.19 12.54 -1.75
CA ALA A 239 -5.18 11.60 -1.29
C ALA A 239 -5.82 10.34 -0.64
N GLY A 240 -6.95 9.90 -1.17
CA GLY A 240 -7.74 8.74 -0.70
C GLY A 240 -7.20 7.38 -1.17
N GLY A 241 -6.02 7.33 -1.77
CA GLY A 241 -5.38 6.11 -2.29
C GLY A 241 -5.91 5.67 -3.66
N ALA A 242 -5.25 4.67 -4.27
CA ALA A 242 -5.49 4.29 -5.67
C ALA A 242 -6.89 3.68 -5.95
N ILE A 243 -7.68 3.44 -4.93
CA ILE A 243 -9.09 3.02 -5.07
C ILE A 243 -10.02 4.17 -4.68
N GLY A 244 -9.78 4.80 -3.53
CA GLY A 244 -10.63 5.86 -3.01
C GLY A 244 -10.62 7.13 -3.85
N SER A 245 -9.44 7.56 -4.32
CA SER A 245 -9.30 8.79 -5.11
C SER A 245 -10.01 8.73 -6.46
N PRO A 246 -9.79 7.73 -7.33
CA PRO A 246 -10.54 7.64 -8.57
C PRO A 246 -12.04 7.41 -8.33
N ALA A 247 -12.44 6.64 -7.32
CA ALA A 247 -13.85 6.43 -6.99
C ALA A 247 -14.54 7.73 -6.55
N LEU A 248 -13.86 8.55 -5.72
CA LEU A 248 -14.37 9.86 -5.31
C LEU A 248 -14.54 10.80 -6.52
N LEU A 249 -13.55 10.87 -7.39
CA LEU A 249 -13.62 11.70 -8.59
C LEU A 249 -14.72 11.22 -9.55
N LEU A 250 -14.91 9.90 -9.70
CA LEU A 250 -16.00 9.32 -10.51
C LEU A 250 -17.39 9.67 -9.96
N ARG A 251 -17.57 9.78 -8.64
CA ARG A 251 -18.84 10.21 -8.01
C ARG A 251 -19.08 11.72 -8.11
N SER A 252 -18.07 12.46 -8.49
CA SER A 252 -18.09 13.93 -8.49
C SER A 252 -18.39 14.48 -9.89
N PRO A 253 -19.12 15.61 -10.03
CA PRO A 253 -19.45 16.22 -11.33
C PRO A 253 -18.21 16.54 -12.19
N ILE A 254 -17.07 16.73 -11.57
CA ILE A 254 -15.78 17.01 -12.22
C ILE A 254 -15.23 15.85 -13.08
N SER A 255 -15.81 14.65 -13.01
CA SER A 255 -15.41 13.49 -13.83
C SER A 255 -15.62 13.69 -15.33
N GLN A 256 -16.50 14.62 -15.71
CA GLN A 256 -16.76 14.95 -17.12
C GLN A 256 -15.51 15.55 -17.76
N GLY A 257 -15.08 14.97 -18.89
CA GLY A 257 -13.87 15.41 -19.60
C GLY A 257 -12.57 14.69 -19.17
N LEU A 258 -12.64 13.68 -18.30
CA LEU A 258 -11.49 12.88 -17.86
C LEU A 258 -11.63 11.40 -18.28
N PRO A 259 -11.49 11.07 -19.58
CA PRO A 259 -11.75 9.71 -20.09
C PRO A 259 -10.77 8.65 -19.54
N ALA A 260 -9.61 9.06 -19.02
CA ALA A 260 -8.63 8.18 -18.38
C ALA A 260 -8.94 7.90 -16.91
N LEU A 261 -9.92 8.59 -16.29
CA LEU A 261 -10.24 8.46 -14.87
C LEU A 261 -10.67 7.02 -14.53
N GLY A 262 -10.06 6.48 -13.50
CA GLY A 262 -10.24 5.12 -13.03
C GLY A 262 -9.45 4.09 -13.83
N ARG A 263 -9.00 4.36 -15.05
CA ARG A 263 -8.24 3.42 -15.89
C ARG A 263 -6.80 3.27 -15.46
N TYR A 264 -6.14 2.24 -15.97
CA TYR A 264 -4.74 1.91 -15.68
C TYR A 264 -4.48 1.66 -14.20
N PHE A 265 -5.48 1.08 -13.51
CA PHE A 265 -5.22 0.52 -12.19
C PHE A 265 -4.14 -0.56 -12.32
N THR A 266 -3.14 -0.49 -11.47
CA THR A 266 -2.02 -1.44 -11.42
C THR A 266 -1.70 -1.77 -9.98
N CYS A 267 -1.07 -2.92 -9.75
CA CYS A 267 -0.67 -3.33 -8.40
C CYS A 267 0.50 -4.31 -8.47
N HIS A 268 0.87 -4.90 -7.35
CA HIS A 268 1.69 -6.10 -7.31
C HIS A 268 0.81 -7.29 -6.91
N PRO A 269 0.32 -8.12 -7.86
CA PRO A 269 -0.30 -9.38 -7.51
C PRO A 269 0.66 -10.23 -6.69
N ALA A 270 0.20 -10.69 -5.55
CA ALA A 270 1.03 -11.34 -4.55
C ALA A 270 0.39 -12.63 -4.05
N LEU A 271 1.21 -13.59 -3.69
CA LEU A 271 0.83 -14.81 -2.99
C LEU A 271 1.90 -15.22 -2.00
N ILE A 272 1.53 -16.09 -1.07
CA ILE A 272 2.40 -16.55 0.00
C ILE A 272 2.69 -18.04 -0.22
N LEU A 273 3.97 -18.39 -0.16
CA LEU A 273 4.40 -19.77 0.00
C LEU A 273 4.79 -20.00 1.46
N VAL A 274 4.57 -21.20 1.93
CA VAL A 274 4.85 -21.62 3.30
C VAL A 274 5.70 -22.88 3.28
N ALA A 275 6.81 -22.88 4.00
CA ALA A 275 7.64 -24.05 4.21
C ALA A 275 7.63 -24.47 5.69
N GLN A 276 7.78 -25.74 5.97
CA GLN A 276 7.94 -26.30 7.31
C GLN A 276 9.34 -26.82 7.52
N HIS A 277 9.96 -26.43 8.62
CA HIS A 277 11.23 -26.97 9.12
C HIS A 277 10.99 -28.06 10.17
N ASP A 278 11.96 -28.94 10.37
CA ASP A 278 11.90 -30.00 11.38
C ASP A 278 12.01 -29.46 12.82
N ALA A 279 12.82 -28.42 13.00
CA ALA A 279 12.99 -27.74 14.28
C ALA A 279 12.16 -26.45 14.34
N PRO A 280 11.73 -26.00 15.54
CA PRO A 280 11.19 -24.67 15.72
C PRO A 280 12.17 -23.58 15.22
N ILE A 281 11.61 -22.52 14.63
CA ILE A 281 12.32 -21.33 14.22
C ILE A 281 11.71 -20.11 14.88
N THR A 282 12.50 -19.06 15.08
CA THR A 282 12.00 -17.78 15.64
C THR A 282 11.33 -16.99 14.52
N ASN A 283 10.03 -17.21 14.28
CA ASN A 283 9.29 -16.62 13.17
C ASN A 283 8.23 -15.60 13.62
N TYR A 284 7.75 -15.65 14.85
CA TYR A 284 6.67 -14.81 15.43
C TYR A 284 7.20 -13.64 16.26
N HIS A 285 8.50 -13.51 16.43
CA HIS A 285 9.19 -12.45 17.12
C HIS A 285 10.14 -11.73 16.16
N GLY A 286 10.44 -10.46 16.40
CA GLY A 286 11.26 -9.65 15.53
C GLY A 286 10.46 -8.97 14.42
N HIS A 287 11.15 -8.29 13.52
CA HIS A 287 10.49 -7.66 12.37
C HIS A 287 10.09 -8.74 11.34
N PRO A 288 8.83 -8.72 10.83
CA PRO A 288 8.34 -9.79 9.97
C PRO A 288 8.93 -9.77 8.55
N LYS A 289 9.61 -8.70 8.16
CA LYS A 289 10.08 -8.47 6.78
C LYS A 289 11.42 -7.73 6.78
N SER A 290 12.53 -8.47 6.68
CA SER A 290 13.88 -7.89 6.75
C SER A 290 14.70 -8.03 5.46
N PHE A 291 14.35 -8.95 4.55
CA PHE A 291 15.07 -9.17 3.31
C PHE A 291 14.16 -9.24 2.09
N TYR A 292 14.72 -8.89 0.92
CA TYR A 292 14.12 -9.09 -0.39
C TYR A 292 15.13 -9.64 -1.38
N CYS A 293 14.63 -10.30 -2.42
CA CYS A 293 15.39 -10.79 -3.56
C CYS A 293 14.78 -10.18 -4.83
N ASP A 294 15.55 -9.34 -5.51
CA ASP A 294 15.22 -8.70 -6.78
C ASP A 294 15.93 -9.34 -7.97
N HIS A 295 16.55 -10.49 -7.76
CA HIS A 295 17.33 -11.23 -8.78
C HIS A 295 16.52 -11.47 -10.07
N PHE A 296 15.22 -11.61 -9.96
CA PHE A 296 14.30 -11.95 -11.04
C PHE A 296 13.49 -10.76 -11.58
N ALA A 297 13.68 -9.56 -11.05
CA ALA A 297 12.86 -8.40 -11.36
C ALA A 297 12.88 -8.04 -12.85
N ASP A 298 14.07 -7.94 -13.43
CA ASP A 298 14.24 -7.55 -14.83
C ASP A 298 14.01 -8.72 -15.82
N SER A 299 14.34 -9.95 -15.43
CA SER A 299 14.31 -11.13 -16.33
C SER A 299 12.93 -11.82 -16.35
N GLU A 300 12.25 -11.89 -15.20
CA GLU A 300 11.03 -12.68 -15.03
C GLU A 300 9.85 -11.90 -14.44
N GLY A 301 10.06 -10.64 -14.06
CA GLY A 301 9.01 -9.72 -13.63
C GLY A 301 8.44 -10.02 -12.25
N PHE A 302 9.27 -10.41 -11.27
CA PHE A 302 8.84 -10.58 -9.89
C PHE A 302 9.95 -10.30 -8.88
N LEU A 303 9.51 -10.01 -7.64
CA LEU A 303 10.37 -9.91 -6.45
C LEU A 303 9.90 -10.95 -5.42
N LEU A 304 10.83 -11.35 -4.55
CA LEU A 304 10.53 -12.17 -3.40
C LEU A 304 10.90 -11.40 -2.13
N GLU A 305 10.04 -11.48 -1.12
CA GLU A 305 10.23 -10.80 0.15
C GLU A 305 10.01 -11.75 1.32
N THR A 306 10.74 -11.57 2.39
CA THR A 306 10.40 -12.25 3.64
C THR A 306 9.08 -11.73 4.17
N CYS A 307 8.31 -12.60 4.81
CA CYS A 307 7.10 -12.22 5.52
C CYS A 307 6.82 -13.22 6.65
N MET A 308 6.02 -12.80 7.61
CA MET A 308 5.36 -13.69 8.55
C MET A 308 3.96 -13.15 8.78
N TYR A 309 2.99 -14.03 8.67
CA TYR A 309 1.58 -13.69 8.85
C TYR A 309 0.98 -14.41 10.06
N PHE A 310 -0.14 -13.85 10.51
CA PHE A 310 -0.89 -14.32 11.67
C PHE A 310 -1.70 -15.58 11.33
N PRO A 311 -2.22 -16.30 12.33
CA PRO A 311 -2.89 -17.59 12.11
C PRO A 311 -4.04 -17.55 11.11
N PHE A 312 -4.91 -16.51 11.15
CA PHE A 312 -6.03 -16.41 10.21
C PHE A 312 -5.55 -16.18 8.76
N THR A 313 -4.63 -15.23 8.58
CA THR A 313 -4.05 -14.97 7.25
C THR A 313 -3.26 -16.16 6.72
N THR A 314 -2.52 -16.88 7.57
CA THR A 314 -1.82 -18.12 7.20
C THR A 314 -2.81 -19.18 6.76
N ALA A 315 -3.84 -19.45 7.56
CA ALA A 315 -4.84 -20.48 7.27
C ALA A 315 -5.54 -20.25 5.91
N LYS A 316 -5.93 -19.01 5.60
CA LYS A 316 -6.57 -18.71 4.32
C LYS A 316 -5.62 -18.76 3.11
N SER A 317 -4.30 -18.67 3.32
CA SER A 317 -3.29 -18.74 2.26
C SER A 317 -2.93 -20.18 1.88
N LEU A 318 -3.18 -21.14 2.78
CA LEU A 318 -3.01 -22.56 2.51
C LEU A 318 -4.21 -23.05 1.70
N THR A 319 -3.97 -23.54 0.48
CA THR A 319 -5.01 -24.18 -0.33
C THR A 319 -5.36 -25.57 0.22
N GLY A 320 -6.62 -25.96 0.11
CA GLY A 320 -7.09 -27.26 0.59
C GLY A 320 -7.63 -27.21 2.03
N PHE A 321 -8.03 -28.38 2.52
CA PHE A 321 -8.66 -28.56 3.82
C PHE A 321 -8.35 -29.98 4.36
N GLY A 322 -8.53 -30.19 5.66
CA GLY A 322 -8.41 -31.52 6.31
C GLY A 322 -7.08 -31.71 7.02
N VAL A 323 -6.58 -32.94 7.02
CA VAL A 323 -5.45 -33.39 7.88
C VAL A 323 -4.16 -32.65 7.54
N GLU A 324 -3.86 -32.44 6.26
CA GLU A 324 -2.63 -31.77 5.82
C GLU A 324 -2.64 -30.29 6.19
N HIS A 325 -3.77 -29.62 6.01
CA HIS A 325 -3.95 -28.23 6.43
C HIS A 325 -3.82 -28.10 7.96
N ALA A 326 -4.48 -28.97 8.72
CA ALA A 326 -4.38 -28.99 10.18
C ALA A 326 -2.93 -29.25 10.66
N ARG A 327 -2.20 -30.16 10.00
CA ARG A 327 -0.79 -30.42 10.28
C ARG A 327 0.07 -29.18 10.09
N MET A 328 -0.11 -28.45 8.97
CA MET A 328 0.64 -27.21 8.72
C MET A 328 0.33 -26.16 9.77
N MET A 329 -0.94 -25.95 10.10
CA MET A 329 -1.34 -24.95 11.10
C MET A 329 -0.87 -25.28 12.51
N SER A 330 -0.76 -26.57 12.87
CA SER A 330 -0.22 -26.97 14.18
C SER A 330 1.30 -26.78 14.32
N ALA A 331 1.99 -26.53 13.20
CA ALA A 331 3.44 -26.32 13.16
C ALA A 331 3.81 -24.84 12.99
N MET A 332 2.98 -23.89 13.44
CA MET A 332 3.17 -22.44 13.22
C MET A 332 4.55 -21.93 13.64
N ASP A 333 5.14 -22.48 14.73
CA ASP A 333 6.48 -22.13 15.22
C ASP A 333 7.64 -22.65 14.35
N ARG A 334 7.34 -23.43 13.32
CA ARG A 334 8.29 -24.07 12.39
C ARG A 334 8.11 -23.58 10.96
N LEU A 335 7.18 -22.63 10.74
CA LEU A 335 6.86 -22.15 9.40
C LEU A 335 7.79 -21.02 8.98
N GLN A 336 8.35 -21.14 7.79
CA GLN A 336 9.01 -20.08 7.05
C GLN A 336 8.08 -19.60 5.93
N MET A 337 8.02 -18.30 5.68
CA MET A 337 7.15 -17.73 4.66
C MET A 337 7.89 -16.82 3.70
N ILE A 338 7.53 -16.92 2.41
CA ILE A 338 7.98 -16.01 1.34
C ILE A 338 6.76 -15.39 0.69
N LEU A 339 6.75 -14.06 0.56
CA LEU A 339 5.81 -13.29 -0.22
C LEU A 339 6.36 -13.10 -1.62
N VAL A 340 5.59 -13.51 -2.60
CA VAL A 340 5.85 -13.26 -4.02
C VAL A 340 5.15 -11.97 -4.42
N LEU A 341 5.82 -11.10 -5.17
CA LEU A 341 5.25 -9.88 -5.77
C LEU A 341 5.52 -9.89 -7.28
N ALA A 342 4.48 -10.09 -8.09
CA ALA A 342 4.59 -9.95 -9.54
C ALA A 342 4.56 -8.47 -9.95
N ILE A 343 5.38 -8.09 -10.92
CA ILE A 343 5.37 -6.77 -11.54
C ILE A 343 4.26 -6.75 -12.60
N ASP A 344 3.33 -5.80 -12.46
CA ASP A 344 2.15 -5.70 -13.31
C ASP A 344 2.35 -4.66 -14.43
N PRO A 345 2.30 -5.05 -15.72
CA PRO A 345 2.33 -4.10 -16.82
C PRO A 345 1.02 -3.29 -16.87
N PRO A 346 1.05 -2.02 -17.33
CA PRO A 346 -0.14 -1.19 -17.39
C PRO A 346 -1.14 -1.71 -18.44
N ASP A 347 -2.40 -1.86 -18.02
CA ASP A 347 -3.52 -2.22 -18.88
C ASP A 347 -4.69 -1.23 -18.67
N ALA A 348 -5.18 -0.61 -19.74
CA ALA A 348 -6.31 0.32 -19.67
C ALA A 348 -7.64 -0.35 -19.26
N GLY A 349 -7.74 -1.67 -19.42
CA GLY A 349 -8.88 -2.48 -19.00
C GLY A 349 -8.92 -2.71 -17.49
N ASN A 350 -7.76 -2.66 -16.82
CA ASN A 350 -7.67 -2.68 -15.37
C ASN A 350 -8.07 -1.31 -14.82
N ARG A 351 -9.12 -1.25 -14.03
CA ARG A 351 -9.69 0.04 -13.64
C ARG A 351 -10.51 0.00 -12.36
N VAL A 352 -10.58 1.15 -11.72
CA VAL A 352 -11.56 1.47 -10.68
C VAL A 352 -12.81 2.03 -11.34
N MET A 353 -13.96 1.52 -10.95
CA MET A 353 -15.29 1.94 -11.42
C MET A 353 -16.19 2.14 -10.21
N LEU A 354 -17.41 2.62 -10.45
CA LEU A 354 -18.49 2.60 -9.45
C LEU A 354 -19.46 1.47 -9.76
N GLY A 355 -19.84 0.75 -8.72
CA GLY A 355 -20.96 -0.17 -8.75
C GLY A 355 -22.31 0.56 -8.82
N THR A 356 -23.39 -0.19 -8.95
CA THR A 356 -24.75 0.35 -8.97
C THR A 356 -25.16 1.02 -7.66
N ASP A 357 -24.48 0.69 -6.57
CA ASP A 357 -24.62 1.28 -5.24
C ASP A 357 -23.70 2.49 -5.01
N GLY A 358 -22.94 2.90 -6.04
CA GLY A 358 -21.96 3.98 -5.96
C GLY A 358 -20.67 3.64 -5.21
N GLN A 359 -20.49 2.38 -4.79
CA GLN A 359 -19.26 1.94 -4.15
C GLN A 359 -18.17 1.62 -5.18
N PRO A 360 -16.87 1.71 -4.80
CA PRO A 360 -15.78 1.38 -5.70
C PRO A 360 -15.78 -0.12 -6.06
N VAL A 361 -15.57 -0.40 -7.33
CA VAL A 361 -15.35 -1.74 -7.88
C VAL A 361 -14.04 -1.72 -8.66
N VAL A 362 -13.18 -2.70 -8.43
CA VAL A 362 -11.92 -2.86 -9.16
C VAL A 362 -12.07 -4.00 -10.16
N ARG A 363 -12.01 -3.68 -11.45
CA ARG A 363 -11.84 -4.68 -12.52
C ARG A 363 -10.35 -4.88 -12.75
N TYR A 364 -9.92 -6.13 -12.60
CA TYR A 364 -8.53 -6.53 -12.80
C TYR A 364 -8.46 -7.81 -13.61
N ARG A 365 -7.60 -7.84 -14.61
CA ARG A 365 -7.38 -9.01 -15.46
C ARG A 365 -5.92 -9.44 -15.40
N PHE A 366 -5.70 -10.66 -14.97
CA PHE A 366 -4.38 -11.28 -14.98
C PHE A 366 -3.95 -11.58 -16.41
N THR A 367 -2.86 -10.97 -16.85
CA THR A 367 -2.23 -11.33 -18.13
C THR A 367 -1.47 -12.65 -18.01
N ASP A 368 -1.22 -13.32 -19.13
CA ASP A 368 -0.39 -14.55 -19.14
C ASP A 368 1.04 -14.27 -18.64
N GLY A 369 1.55 -13.05 -18.86
CA GLY A 369 2.83 -12.60 -18.31
C GLY A 369 2.84 -12.64 -16.79
N VAL A 370 1.85 -12.00 -16.15
CA VAL A 370 1.72 -11.99 -14.67
C VAL A 370 1.52 -13.41 -14.12
N ARG A 371 0.71 -14.24 -14.78
CA ARG A 371 0.53 -15.64 -14.37
C ARG A 371 1.85 -16.44 -14.42
N ARG A 372 2.63 -16.28 -15.52
CA ARG A 372 3.97 -16.89 -15.63
C ARG A 372 4.91 -16.41 -14.54
N SER A 373 4.97 -15.09 -14.27
CA SER A 373 5.78 -14.52 -13.21
C SER A 373 5.43 -15.12 -11.84
N LEU A 374 4.14 -15.25 -11.51
CA LEU A 374 3.69 -15.86 -10.25
C LEU A 374 4.13 -17.33 -10.13
N VAL A 375 4.01 -18.13 -11.20
CA VAL A 375 4.45 -19.54 -11.17
C VAL A 375 5.95 -19.67 -11.05
N GLN A 376 6.74 -18.89 -11.82
CA GLN A 376 8.20 -18.90 -11.69
C GLN A 376 8.66 -18.44 -10.31
N ALA A 377 7.98 -17.45 -9.72
CA ALA A 377 8.26 -17.00 -8.38
C ALA A 377 7.95 -18.07 -7.32
N MET A 378 6.88 -18.87 -7.50
CA MET A 378 6.63 -20.04 -6.63
C MET A 378 7.74 -21.06 -6.74
N ARG A 379 8.22 -21.37 -7.94
CA ARG A 379 9.33 -22.31 -8.17
C ARG A 379 10.62 -21.80 -7.54
N ALA A 380 10.96 -20.52 -7.71
CA ALA A 380 12.13 -19.89 -7.10
C ALA A 380 12.04 -19.94 -5.57
N SER A 381 10.86 -19.62 -5.01
CA SER A 381 10.62 -19.66 -3.56
C SER A 381 10.76 -21.07 -2.99
N ALA A 382 10.25 -22.10 -3.69
CA ALA A 382 10.39 -23.50 -3.26
C ALA A 382 11.87 -23.92 -3.25
N ARG A 383 12.68 -23.50 -4.25
CA ARG A 383 14.14 -23.75 -4.27
C ARG A 383 14.85 -23.05 -3.10
N ILE A 384 14.48 -21.81 -2.78
CA ILE A 384 15.05 -21.06 -1.64
C ILE A 384 14.74 -21.80 -0.32
N PHE A 385 13.52 -22.24 -0.11
CA PHE A 385 13.12 -22.98 1.10
C PHE A 385 13.94 -24.27 1.28
N PHE A 386 14.08 -25.08 0.22
CA PHE A 386 14.87 -26.31 0.32
C PHE A 386 16.36 -26.02 0.49
N ALA A 387 16.89 -25.00 -0.18
CA ALA A 387 18.26 -24.56 0.04
C ALA A 387 18.48 -24.04 1.48
N ALA A 388 17.43 -23.54 2.14
CA ALA A 388 17.47 -23.14 3.55
C ALA A 388 17.28 -24.33 4.52
N GLY A 389 16.99 -25.55 4.02
CA GLY A 389 16.84 -26.75 4.85
C GLY A 389 15.41 -27.06 5.28
N ALA A 390 14.40 -26.54 4.58
CA ALA A 390 13.01 -26.89 4.82
C ALA A 390 12.74 -28.38 4.53
N ALA A 391 11.98 -29.04 5.38
CA ALA A 391 11.56 -30.43 5.20
C ALA A 391 10.50 -30.57 4.10
N ARG A 392 9.60 -29.62 4.02
CA ARG A 392 8.52 -29.58 3.02
C ARG A 392 8.04 -28.18 2.70
N VAL A 393 7.43 -28.01 1.52
CA VAL A 393 6.91 -26.74 1.02
C VAL A 393 5.46 -26.88 0.59
N HIS A 394 4.61 -25.94 1.00
CA HIS A 394 3.30 -25.70 0.41
C HIS A 394 3.39 -24.58 -0.61
N ALA A 395 3.11 -24.88 -1.88
CA ALA A 395 3.00 -23.91 -2.97
C ALA A 395 1.55 -23.94 -3.48
N PRO A 396 0.82 -22.81 -3.48
CA PRO A 396 -0.64 -22.80 -3.74
C PRO A 396 -1.08 -23.38 -5.09
N ALA A 397 -0.21 -23.35 -6.12
CA ALA A 397 -0.49 -23.91 -7.43
C ALA A 397 0.14 -25.29 -7.65
N ALA A 398 0.70 -25.93 -6.61
CA ALA A 398 1.29 -27.26 -6.73
C ALA A 398 0.21 -28.34 -6.91
N ARG A 399 0.60 -29.43 -7.57
CA ARG A 399 -0.27 -30.62 -7.78
C ARG A 399 -0.61 -31.35 -6.49
N GLN A 400 0.20 -31.19 -5.47
CA GLN A 400 0.04 -31.82 -4.15
C GLN A 400 0.18 -30.79 -3.04
N PHE A 401 -0.42 -31.05 -1.89
CA PHE A 401 -0.41 -30.12 -0.77
C PHE A 401 1.01 -29.85 -0.25
N PHE A 402 1.82 -30.89 -0.11
CA PHE A 402 3.23 -30.79 0.25
C PHE A 402 4.13 -31.25 -0.90
N ILE A 403 5.19 -30.49 -1.14
CA ILE A 403 6.37 -30.91 -1.89
C ILE A 403 7.40 -31.26 -0.82
N GLU A 404 7.82 -32.51 -0.73
CA GLU A 404 8.83 -32.97 0.23
C GLU A 404 10.25 -32.63 -0.26
N ALA A 405 11.23 -32.53 0.65
CA ALA A 405 12.61 -32.22 0.30
C ALA A 405 13.22 -33.26 -0.69
N SER A 406 12.80 -34.51 -0.65
CA SER A 406 13.17 -35.55 -1.62
C SER A 406 12.74 -35.25 -3.06
N ASP A 407 11.70 -34.43 -3.23
CA ASP A 407 11.14 -34.02 -4.54
C ASP A 407 11.71 -32.70 -5.04
N ALA A 408 12.69 -32.09 -4.37
CA ALA A 408 13.25 -30.78 -4.73
C ALA A 408 13.76 -30.69 -6.19
N GLY A 409 14.21 -31.82 -6.77
CA GLY A 409 14.60 -31.90 -8.17
C GLY A 409 13.44 -31.85 -9.17
N ARG A 410 12.19 -31.97 -8.71
CA ARG A 410 10.96 -32.03 -9.53
C ARG A 410 10.07 -30.81 -9.39
N ILE A 411 10.56 -29.70 -8.82
CA ILE A 411 9.78 -28.48 -8.55
C ILE A 411 9.05 -28.00 -9.82
N ASP A 412 9.70 -28.01 -10.97
CA ASP A 412 9.10 -27.51 -12.22
C ASP A 412 7.94 -28.40 -12.73
N GLU A 413 7.98 -29.69 -12.44
CA GLU A 413 6.90 -30.64 -12.72
C GLU A 413 5.75 -30.47 -11.71
N LEU A 414 6.09 -30.31 -10.43
CA LEU A 414 5.13 -30.27 -9.33
C LEU A 414 4.41 -28.92 -9.20
N ILE A 415 5.01 -27.84 -9.72
CA ILE A 415 4.40 -26.51 -9.82
C ILE A 415 4.28 -26.14 -11.32
N PRO A 416 3.32 -26.72 -12.04
CA PRO A 416 3.16 -26.48 -13.47
C PRO A 416 2.52 -25.12 -13.77
N PHE A 417 2.73 -24.59 -14.98
CA PHE A 417 2.16 -23.30 -15.38
C PHE A 417 0.63 -23.27 -15.40
N ASP A 418 -0.01 -24.39 -15.70
CA ASP A 418 -1.48 -24.57 -15.70
C ASP A 418 -2.05 -24.80 -14.30
N GLY A 419 -1.20 -25.00 -13.28
CA GLY A 419 -1.62 -25.17 -11.90
C GLY A 419 -2.21 -23.91 -11.26
N LEU A 420 -1.88 -22.72 -11.79
CA LEU A 420 -2.40 -21.47 -11.26
C LEU A 420 -3.82 -21.20 -11.80
N THR A 421 -4.81 -21.67 -11.06
CA THR A 421 -6.23 -21.40 -11.36
C THR A 421 -6.72 -20.24 -10.50
N LEU A 422 -7.18 -19.16 -11.15
CA LEU A 422 -7.75 -18.00 -10.46
C LEU A 422 -9.01 -18.38 -9.68
N GLY A 423 -9.14 -17.84 -8.47
CA GLY A 423 -10.24 -18.15 -7.56
C GLY A 423 -10.03 -19.40 -6.70
N THR A 424 -9.05 -20.27 -7.01
CA THR A 424 -8.66 -21.41 -6.15
C THR A 424 -7.39 -21.13 -5.36
N VAL A 425 -6.54 -20.23 -5.85
CA VAL A 425 -5.32 -19.74 -5.17
C VAL A 425 -5.61 -18.38 -4.56
N THR A 426 -5.25 -18.18 -3.31
CA THR A 426 -5.36 -16.88 -2.65
C THR A 426 -4.32 -15.91 -3.23
N ILE A 427 -4.76 -15.00 -4.10
CA ILE A 427 -3.94 -13.90 -4.60
C ILE A 427 -4.39 -12.62 -3.92
N SER A 428 -3.44 -11.80 -3.50
CA SER A 428 -3.70 -10.52 -2.85
C SER A 428 -2.81 -9.41 -3.39
N SER A 429 -3.12 -8.17 -3.07
CA SER A 429 -2.21 -7.04 -3.25
C SER A 429 -2.35 -6.05 -2.10
N ALA A 430 -1.23 -5.51 -1.62
CA ALA A 430 -1.18 -4.40 -0.69
C ALA A 430 -0.58 -3.13 -1.34
N HIS A 431 -0.35 -3.15 -2.65
CA HIS A 431 0.28 -2.08 -3.41
C HIS A 431 -0.63 -1.56 -4.54
N PRO A 432 -1.86 -1.06 -4.25
CA PRO A 432 -2.72 -0.49 -5.28
C PRO A 432 -2.14 0.84 -5.79
N MET A 433 -2.08 0.99 -7.12
CA MET A 433 -1.52 2.14 -7.84
C MET A 433 -2.37 2.46 -9.07
N GLY A 434 -2.22 3.68 -9.64
CA GLY A 434 -2.94 4.09 -10.85
C GLY A 434 -4.40 4.49 -10.60
N GLY A 435 -5.14 4.76 -11.67
CA GLY A 435 -6.53 5.24 -11.62
C GLY A 435 -6.68 6.75 -11.77
N CYS A 436 -5.68 7.55 -11.34
CA CYS A 436 -5.58 8.99 -11.61
C CYS A 436 -4.21 9.32 -12.20
N ARG A 437 -3.74 8.48 -13.14
CA ARG A 437 -2.36 8.52 -13.65
C ARG A 437 -1.94 9.87 -14.17
N MET A 438 -0.65 10.20 -13.96
CA MET A 438 0.01 11.38 -14.54
C MET A 438 0.25 11.21 -16.05
N GLY A 439 0.23 12.34 -16.78
CA GLY A 439 0.57 12.40 -18.19
C GLY A 439 0.44 13.81 -18.75
N THR A 440 0.45 13.92 -20.07
CA THR A 440 0.53 15.23 -20.75
C THR A 440 -0.83 15.84 -21.07
N GLY A 441 -1.91 15.07 -21.07
CA GLY A 441 -3.23 15.57 -21.42
C GLY A 441 -4.39 14.65 -21.03
N PRO A 442 -5.63 15.15 -21.06
CA PRO A 442 -6.79 14.44 -20.52
C PRO A 442 -7.21 13.19 -21.31
N ALA A 443 -6.72 13.01 -22.52
CA ALA A 443 -7.05 11.86 -23.36
C ALA A 443 -6.56 10.53 -22.76
N ASP A 444 -5.38 10.54 -22.14
CA ASP A 444 -4.71 9.34 -21.60
C ASP A 444 -4.27 9.47 -20.13
N SER A 445 -4.50 10.61 -19.52
CA SER A 445 -4.15 10.87 -18.12
C SER A 445 -5.21 11.69 -17.40
N VAL A 446 -5.15 11.71 -16.07
CA VAL A 446 -6.07 12.47 -15.21
C VAL A 446 -5.40 13.74 -14.70
N THR A 447 -4.09 13.66 -14.47
CA THR A 447 -3.31 14.75 -13.90
C THR A 447 -2.07 15.05 -14.73
N ASP A 448 -1.55 16.28 -14.59
CA ASP A 448 -0.22 16.62 -15.07
C ASP A 448 0.88 16.01 -14.16
N ALA A 449 2.15 16.26 -14.51
CA ALA A 449 3.31 15.77 -13.76
C ALA A 449 3.45 16.36 -12.34
N TRP A 450 2.61 17.33 -11.96
CA TRP A 450 2.54 17.95 -10.65
C TRP A 450 1.28 17.58 -9.88
N GLY A 451 0.54 16.57 -10.36
CA GLY A 451 -0.67 16.05 -9.75
C GLY A 451 -1.91 16.95 -9.90
N ARG A 452 -1.85 18.04 -10.70
CA ARG A 452 -3.03 18.86 -10.96
C ARG A 452 -3.96 18.15 -11.93
N VAL A 453 -5.24 18.12 -11.62
CA VAL A 453 -6.27 17.52 -12.47
C VAL A 453 -6.46 18.38 -13.74
N HIS A 454 -6.45 17.74 -14.90
CA HIS A 454 -6.62 18.42 -16.18
C HIS A 454 -7.95 19.17 -16.23
N GLY A 455 -7.90 20.44 -16.61
CA GLY A 455 -9.08 21.31 -16.71
C GLY A 455 -9.63 21.83 -15.37
N VAL A 456 -9.06 21.43 -14.21
CA VAL A 456 -9.54 21.84 -12.87
C VAL A 456 -8.39 22.43 -12.05
N PRO A 457 -8.10 23.74 -12.18
CA PRO A 457 -6.87 24.34 -11.67
C PRO A 457 -6.72 24.35 -10.14
N TRP A 458 -7.81 24.17 -9.40
CA TRP A 458 -7.83 24.16 -7.93
C TRP A 458 -7.82 22.73 -7.33
N LEU A 459 -7.82 21.69 -8.18
CA LEU A 459 -7.91 20.30 -7.76
C LEU A 459 -6.63 19.54 -8.07
N PHE A 460 -6.10 18.85 -7.07
CA PHE A 460 -4.87 18.05 -7.14
C PHE A 460 -5.11 16.64 -6.63
N VAL A 461 -4.28 15.70 -7.08
CA VAL A 461 -4.19 14.33 -6.55
C VAL A 461 -2.80 14.14 -5.98
N ALA A 462 -2.68 13.47 -4.82
CA ALA A 462 -1.39 13.30 -4.14
C ALA A 462 -1.28 11.94 -3.43
N ASP A 463 -1.45 10.86 -4.17
CA ASP A 463 -1.33 9.48 -3.64
C ASP A 463 -0.89 8.48 -4.72
N GLY A 464 -0.97 7.18 -4.41
CA GLY A 464 -0.59 6.10 -5.34
C GLY A 464 -1.42 6.04 -6.62
N SER A 465 -2.55 6.75 -6.70
CA SER A 465 -3.33 6.81 -7.94
C SER A 465 -2.64 7.59 -9.07
N LEU A 466 -1.67 8.43 -8.73
CA LEU A 466 -0.87 9.19 -9.69
C LEU A 466 0.03 8.31 -10.58
N PHE A 467 0.37 7.12 -10.14
CA PHE A 467 1.35 6.29 -10.83
C PHE A 467 0.86 5.92 -12.23
N PRO A 468 1.66 6.24 -13.28
CA PRO A 468 1.30 5.92 -14.66
C PRO A 468 1.49 4.43 -14.97
N ARG A 469 2.34 3.75 -14.18
CA ARG A 469 2.67 2.33 -14.23
C ARG A 469 3.05 1.85 -12.83
N CYS A 470 3.13 0.54 -12.63
CA CYS A 470 3.64 -0.09 -11.43
C CYS A 470 5.00 0.51 -11.00
N ALA A 471 5.22 0.65 -9.70
CA ALA A 471 6.48 1.15 -9.14
C ALA A 471 7.63 0.13 -9.19
N GLU A 472 7.32 -1.14 -9.39
CA GLU A 472 8.26 -2.27 -9.41
C GLU A 472 8.99 -2.49 -8.06
N ILE A 473 8.62 -1.73 -7.04
CA ILE A 473 9.08 -1.80 -5.64
C ILE A 473 7.93 -1.43 -4.70
N ASN A 474 8.14 -1.54 -3.38
CA ASN A 474 7.21 -1.05 -2.37
C ASN A 474 6.96 0.45 -2.54
N PRO A 475 5.71 0.94 -2.74
CA PRO A 475 5.45 2.24 -3.34
C PRO A 475 5.46 3.44 -2.37
N TYR A 476 5.43 3.24 -1.02
CA TYR A 476 5.08 4.33 -0.11
C TYR A 476 6.07 5.52 -0.13
N VAL A 477 7.38 5.26 -0.25
CA VAL A 477 8.39 6.33 -0.33
C VAL A 477 8.21 7.15 -1.61
N THR A 478 7.91 6.48 -2.72
CA THR A 478 7.61 7.14 -3.99
C THR A 478 6.31 7.96 -3.91
N ILE A 479 5.29 7.44 -3.21
CA ILE A 479 4.05 8.22 -2.95
C ILE A 479 4.37 9.49 -2.17
N MET A 480 5.20 9.41 -1.12
CA MET A 480 5.60 10.59 -0.34
C MET A 480 6.38 11.60 -1.20
N ALA A 481 7.30 11.13 -2.04
CA ALA A 481 8.06 12.01 -2.94
C ALA A 481 7.17 12.74 -3.96
N LEU A 482 6.20 12.04 -4.56
CA LEU A 482 5.22 12.64 -5.45
C LEU A 482 4.29 13.61 -4.71
N ALA A 483 3.85 13.27 -3.51
CA ALA A 483 3.00 14.13 -2.69
C ALA A 483 3.72 15.42 -2.23
N ASP A 484 5.02 15.35 -1.94
CA ASP A 484 5.86 16.53 -1.69
C ASP A 484 5.91 17.46 -2.92
N ARG A 485 6.05 16.86 -4.10
CA ARG A 485 6.03 17.59 -5.36
C ARG A 485 4.68 18.28 -5.60
N VAL A 486 3.57 17.60 -5.31
CA VAL A 486 2.22 18.20 -5.37
C VAL A 486 2.07 19.33 -4.36
N ALA A 487 2.53 19.13 -3.12
CA ALA A 487 2.49 20.17 -2.08
C ALA A 487 3.30 21.42 -2.47
N GLU A 488 4.47 21.24 -3.08
CA GLU A 488 5.26 22.34 -3.63
C GLU A 488 4.48 23.12 -4.69
N ARG A 489 3.77 22.42 -5.59
CA ARG A 489 2.94 23.06 -6.61
C ARG A 489 1.80 23.87 -6.00
N VAL A 490 1.07 23.29 -5.05
CA VAL A 490 -0.01 23.98 -4.32
C VAL A 490 0.54 25.23 -3.61
N ARG A 491 1.68 25.13 -2.93
CA ARG A 491 2.31 26.25 -2.22
C ARG A 491 2.75 27.36 -3.18
N THR A 492 3.36 27.01 -4.29
CA THR A 492 3.83 27.97 -5.32
C THR A 492 2.65 28.70 -5.95
N GLU A 493 1.54 28.03 -6.19
CA GLU A 493 0.35 28.62 -6.79
C GLU A 493 -0.61 29.23 -5.77
N TRP A 494 -0.36 29.07 -4.49
CA TRP A 494 -1.25 29.56 -3.44
C TRP A 494 -1.61 31.05 -3.57
N PRO A 495 -0.69 31.97 -3.89
CA PRO A 495 -1.02 33.38 -4.09
C PRO A 495 -2.10 33.62 -5.17
N HIS A 496 -2.14 32.75 -6.20
CA HIS A 496 -3.13 32.81 -7.27
C HIS A 496 -4.43 32.09 -6.86
N LEU A 497 -4.33 30.88 -6.30
CA LEU A 497 -5.49 30.08 -5.88
C LEU A 497 -6.35 30.80 -4.84
N ARG A 498 -5.74 31.53 -3.90
CA ARG A 498 -6.45 32.25 -2.84
C ARG A 498 -7.31 33.42 -3.34
N THR A 499 -6.99 34.00 -4.50
CA THR A 499 -7.68 35.17 -5.08
C THR A 499 -8.80 34.78 -6.05
N GLN A 500 -8.85 33.54 -6.50
CA GLN A 500 -9.94 33.05 -7.34
C GLN A 500 -11.21 32.92 -6.50
N THR A 501 -12.18 33.76 -6.76
CA THR A 501 -13.54 33.68 -6.18
C THR A 501 -14.29 32.51 -6.78
N SER A 502 -15.04 31.81 -5.93
CA SER A 502 -16.06 30.80 -6.30
C SER A 502 -17.18 31.45 -7.09
#